data_0fe3138827de861484d646230f52649d
#
_entry.id   0fe3138827de861484d646230f52649d
#
_cell.length_a   1.000
_cell.length_b   1.000
_cell.length_c   1.000
_cell.angle_alpha   90.00
_cell.angle_beta   90.00
_cell.angle_gamma   90.00
#
_symmetry.space_group_name_H-M   'P 1'
#
loop_
_entity.id
_entity.type
_entity.pdbx_description
1 polymer ?
#
loop_
_entity_poly.entity_id
_entity_poly.type
_entity_poly.pdbx_seq_one_letter_code
_entity_poly.pdbx_strand_id
1 'polypeptide(L)'
;MKIHRIALSNVRGIEHLDLDEIPDTGFILITGPNEQGKSTVMDAVYTALFHKHTANNRDVKALQPIGKDVGSTIIVDATIGPYTLSVTKTFNKQRSAHLAITRPKVDNYTGADAERVLAEILEQHLDRSLFTALFVRQGEXSGQLHGC
;
A
#
# COMPACT_ATOMS: atom_id res chain seq x y z
N MET A 1 -10.62 6.82 -4.76
CA MET A 1 -9.19 6.64 -4.96
C MET A 1 -8.96 5.73 -6.15
N LYS A 2 -7.97 6.04 -6.95
CA LYS A 2 -7.67 5.21 -8.09
C LYS A 2 -6.20 4.84 -7.99
N ILE A 3 -5.88 3.56 -8.02
CA ILE A 3 -4.50 3.11 -7.95
C ILE A 3 -4.00 2.82 -9.35
N HIS A 4 -2.86 3.41 -9.72
CA HIS A 4 -2.32 3.27 -11.06
C HIS A 4 -1.20 2.24 -11.15
N ARG A 5 -0.44 2.06 -10.08
CA ARG A 5 0.68 1.14 -10.11
C ARG A 5 0.99 0.67 -8.70
N ILE A 6 1.39 -0.58 -8.56
CA ILE A 6 1.84 -1.12 -7.29
C ILE A 6 3.12 -1.88 -7.57
N ALA A 7 4.16 -1.61 -6.80
CA ALA A 7 5.40 -2.35 -6.91
C ALA A 7 5.83 -2.83 -5.54
N LEU A 8 6.26 -4.07 -5.45
CA LEU A 8 6.67 -4.66 -4.18
C LEU A 8 8.06 -5.27 -4.32
N SER A 9 8.86 -5.17 -3.27
CA SER A 9 10.13 -5.83 -3.21
C SER A 9 10.27 -6.46 -1.84
N ASN A 10 10.55 -7.74 -1.80
CA ASN A 10 10.73 -8.50 -0.56
C ASN A 10 9.55 -8.37 0.40
N VAL A 11 8.37 -8.65 -0.11
CA VAL A 11 7.17 -8.63 0.70
C VAL A 11 6.65 -10.06 0.77
N ARG A 12 6.78 -10.69 1.92
CA ARG A 12 6.40 -12.08 2.14
C ARG A 12 7.04 -12.98 1.08
N GLY A 13 6.26 -13.74 0.35
CA GLY A 13 6.81 -14.62 -0.66
C GLY A 13 7.11 -13.96 -1.99
N ILE A 14 6.87 -12.65 -2.09
CA ILE A 14 7.09 -11.95 -3.34
C ILE A 14 8.45 -11.26 -3.30
N GLU A 15 9.38 -11.70 -4.11
CA GLU A 15 10.68 -11.08 -4.14
C GLU A 15 10.58 -9.78 -4.92
N HIS A 16 9.84 -9.77 -6.02
CA HIS A 16 9.68 -8.56 -6.82
C HIS A 16 8.41 -8.65 -7.62
N LEU A 17 7.63 -7.57 -7.63
CA LEU A 17 6.42 -7.52 -8.43
C LEU A 17 6.20 -6.08 -8.84
N ASP A 18 5.82 -5.85 -10.09
CA ASP A 18 5.51 -4.51 -10.55
C ASP A 18 4.22 -4.61 -11.38
N LEU A 19 3.13 -4.07 -10.84
CA LEU A 19 1.86 -4.08 -11.52
C LEU A 19 1.58 -2.68 -12.03
N ASP A 20 1.79 -2.48 -13.33
CA ASP A 20 1.71 -1.20 -13.96
C ASP A 20 0.40 -1.03 -14.69
N GLU A 21 0.01 0.18 -14.93
CA GLU A 21 -1.19 0.46 -15.73
C GLU A 21 -2.42 -0.29 -15.21
N ILE A 22 -2.65 -0.23 -13.93
CA ILE A 22 -3.78 -0.91 -13.34
C ILE A 22 -5.06 -0.22 -13.78
N PRO A 23 -6.03 -0.94 -14.32
CA PRO A 23 -7.26 -0.30 -14.78
C PRO A 23 -8.14 0.11 -13.60
N ASP A 24 -9.19 0.85 -13.87
CA ASP A 24 -10.05 1.33 -12.81
C ASP A 24 -10.67 0.19 -12.00
N THR A 25 -10.80 -0.98 -12.57
CA THR A 25 -11.35 -2.10 -11.85
C THR A 25 -10.23 -2.94 -11.28
N GLY A 26 -9.11 -2.31 -11.06
CA GLY A 26 -7.86 -2.98 -10.88
C GLY A 26 -7.73 -4.11 -9.92
N PHE A 27 -8.24 -4.00 -8.72
CA PHE A 27 -7.94 -5.05 -7.80
C PHE A 27 -8.57 -6.38 -8.17
N ILE A 28 -9.67 -6.36 -8.88
CA ILE A 28 -10.27 -7.58 -9.29
C ILE A 28 -9.33 -8.30 -10.25
N LEU A 29 -8.68 -7.55 -11.14
CA LEU A 29 -7.78 -8.17 -12.07
C LEU A 29 -6.49 -8.62 -11.42
N ILE A 30 -6.03 -7.91 -10.44
CA ILE A 30 -4.80 -8.26 -9.80
C ILE A 30 -4.96 -9.58 -9.09
N THR A 31 -6.14 -9.87 -8.60
CA THR A 31 -6.27 -10.99 -7.77
C THR A 31 -6.15 -12.34 -8.44
N GLY A 32 -6.59 -12.50 -9.61
CA GLY A 32 -6.45 -13.76 -10.26
C GLY A 32 -6.68 -14.97 -9.40
N PRO A 33 -6.23 -16.11 -9.78
CA PRO A 33 -6.45 -17.33 -9.00
C PRO A 33 -5.53 -17.50 -7.81
N ASN A 34 -4.45 -16.78 -7.73
CA ASN A 34 -3.50 -16.96 -6.66
C ASN A 34 -3.95 -16.19 -5.43
N GLU A 35 -4.62 -16.86 -4.51
CA GLU A 35 -5.14 -16.21 -3.33
C GLU A 35 -4.06 -15.62 -2.43
N GLN A 36 -2.94 -16.29 -2.29
CA GLN A 36 -1.92 -15.75 -1.44
C GLN A 36 -1.29 -14.50 -2.00
N GLY A 37 -1.07 -14.47 -3.28
CA GLY A 37 -0.50 -13.29 -3.90
C GLY A 37 -1.45 -12.12 -3.76
N LYS A 38 -2.78 -12.39 -3.89
CA LYS A 38 -3.75 -11.37 -3.81
C LYS A 38 -3.74 -10.77 -2.43
N SER A 39 -3.75 -11.58 -1.38
CA SER A 39 -3.74 -11.07 -0.04
C SER A 39 -2.51 -10.26 0.24
N THR A 40 -1.38 -10.72 -0.22
CA THR A 40 -0.13 -10.02 0.02
C THR A 40 -0.12 -8.65 -0.62
N VAL A 41 -0.61 -8.55 -1.86
CA VAL A 41 -0.63 -7.27 -2.54
C VAL A 41 -1.57 -6.31 -1.81
N MET A 42 -2.75 -6.79 -1.40
CA MET A 42 -3.70 -5.92 -0.76
C MET A 42 -3.20 -5.48 0.62
N ASP A 43 -2.58 -6.39 1.37
CA ASP A 43 -2.03 -6.03 2.66
C ASP A 43 -0.90 -5.02 2.51
N ALA A 44 -0.09 -5.19 1.47
CA ALA A 44 1.02 -4.28 1.25
C ALA A 44 0.53 -2.87 0.95
N VAL A 45 -0.48 -2.75 0.10
CA VAL A 45 -1.01 -1.44 -0.25
C VAL A 45 -1.61 -0.78 0.99
N TYR A 46 -2.38 -1.55 1.78
CA TYR A 46 -2.99 -1.02 2.97
C TYR A 46 -1.89 -0.54 3.94
N THR A 47 -0.85 -1.33 4.11
CA THR A 47 0.22 -0.98 5.02
C THR A 47 0.94 0.29 4.55
N ALA A 48 1.22 0.39 3.25
CA ALA A 48 1.91 1.57 2.75
C ALA A 48 1.09 2.84 2.95
N LEU A 49 -0.23 2.74 2.83
CA LEU A 49 -1.05 3.93 2.96
C LEU A 49 -1.34 4.29 4.41
N PHE A 50 -1.49 3.31 5.29
CA PHE A 50 -1.97 3.57 6.62
C PHE A 50 -1.02 3.30 7.78
N HIS A 51 0.15 2.73 7.54
CA HIS A 51 1.13 2.55 8.60
C HIS A 51 2.38 3.37 8.31
N LYS A 52 2.96 3.96 9.32
CA LYS A 52 4.18 4.73 9.14
C LYS A 52 5.35 3.81 8.87
N HIS A 53 6.34 4.29 8.15
CA HIS A 53 7.52 3.48 7.84
C HIS A 53 8.26 3.07 9.12
N THR A 54 8.05 3.79 10.21
CA THR A 54 8.71 3.46 11.46
C THR A 54 7.93 2.47 12.30
N ALA A 55 6.74 2.06 11.87
CA ALA A 55 5.93 1.15 12.65
C ALA A 55 6.62 -0.21 12.78
N ASN A 56 6.39 -0.87 13.91
CA ASN A 56 6.97 -2.19 14.08
C ASN A 56 5.94 -3.16 14.67
N ASN A 57 4.67 -2.93 14.40
CA ASN A 57 3.63 -3.80 14.92
C ASN A 57 3.59 -5.11 14.14
N ARG A 58 2.70 -5.99 14.54
CA ARG A 58 2.62 -7.30 13.95
C ARG A 58 2.39 -7.27 12.44
N ASP A 59 1.52 -6.39 11.98
CA ASP A 59 1.21 -6.34 10.57
C ASP A 59 2.43 -5.94 9.75
N VAL A 60 3.21 -5.00 10.26
CA VAL A 60 4.39 -4.55 9.54
C VAL A 60 5.47 -5.64 9.57
N LYS A 61 5.64 -6.29 10.71
CA LYS A 61 6.64 -7.33 10.79
C LYS A 61 6.28 -8.51 9.89
N ALA A 62 4.99 -8.75 9.69
CA ALA A 62 4.55 -9.84 8.86
C ALA A 62 4.84 -9.63 7.38
N LEU A 63 5.29 -8.45 6.98
CA LEU A 63 5.65 -8.23 5.59
C LEU A 63 6.99 -8.88 5.26
N GLN A 64 7.83 -9.10 6.26
CA GLN A 64 9.17 -9.61 5.97
C GLN A 64 9.12 -11.03 5.45
N PRO A 65 9.93 -11.37 4.45
CA PRO A 65 9.96 -12.74 3.97
C PRO A 65 10.45 -13.66 5.06
N ILE A 66 9.92 -14.86 5.12
CA ILE A 66 10.32 -15.81 6.13
C ILE A 66 11.80 -16.13 5.97
N GLY A 67 12.52 -16.04 7.08
CA GLY A 67 13.93 -16.39 7.07
C GLY A 67 14.87 -15.34 6.53
N LYS A 68 14.37 -14.17 6.15
CA LYS A 68 15.23 -13.14 5.63
C LYS A 68 15.11 -11.88 6.44
N ASP A 69 16.24 -11.26 6.75
CA ASP A 69 16.23 -10.04 7.53
C ASP A 69 16.46 -8.87 6.59
N VAL A 70 15.46 -8.58 5.77
CA VAL A 70 15.56 -7.53 4.76
C VAL A 70 14.41 -6.57 4.87
N GLY A 71 14.55 -5.41 4.29
CA GLY A 71 13.46 -4.44 4.26
C GLY A 71 12.46 -4.78 3.19
N SER A 72 11.20 -4.43 3.44
CA SER A 72 10.15 -4.65 2.47
C SER A 72 9.81 -3.30 1.89
N THR A 73 9.90 -3.15 0.57
CA THR A 73 9.62 -1.87 -0.09
C THR A 73 8.34 -1.96 -0.88
N ILE A 74 7.48 -0.95 -0.70
CA ILE A 74 6.19 -0.91 -1.36
C ILE A 74 6.06 0.45 -2.03
N ILE A 75 5.67 0.46 -3.31
CA ILE A 75 5.42 1.68 -4.03
C ILE A 75 3.97 1.66 -4.47
N VAL A 76 3.25 2.74 -4.24
CA VAL A 76 1.87 2.86 -4.68
C VAL A 76 1.73 4.20 -5.40
N ASP A 77 1.33 4.15 -6.69
CA ASP A 77 1.05 5.35 -7.43
C ASP A 77 -0.48 5.46 -7.50
N ALA A 78 -1.02 6.58 -7.12
CA ALA A 78 -2.46 6.72 -7.02
C ALA A 78 -2.95 8.15 -7.22
N THR A 79 -4.24 8.29 -7.47
CA THR A 79 -4.89 9.58 -7.48
C THR A 79 -5.88 9.56 -6.32
N ILE A 80 -5.75 10.50 -5.40
CA ILE A 80 -6.60 10.59 -4.23
C ILE A 80 -7.12 12.01 -4.17
N GLY A 81 -8.42 12.20 -4.44
CA GLY A 81 -8.97 13.54 -4.55
C GLY A 81 -8.27 14.31 -5.66
N PRO A 82 -7.82 15.51 -5.40
CA PRO A 82 -7.14 16.29 -6.44
C PRO A 82 -5.67 15.92 -6.60
N TYR A 83 -5.15 14.99 -5.77
CA TYR A 83 -3.74 14.67 -5.78
C TYR A 83 -3.41 13.45 -6.61
N THR A 84 -2.37 13.56 -7.43
CA THR A 84 -1.79 12.40 -8.09
C THR A 84 -0.41 12.28 -7.45
N LEU A 85 -0.13 11.12 -6.90
CA LEU A 85 1.06 10.96 -6.08
C LEU A 85 1.66 9.56 -6.16
N SER A 86 2.89 9.45 -5.66
CA SER A 86 3.57 8.17 -5.56
C SER A 86 4.12 8.07 -4.15
N VAL A 87 3.77 7.00 -3.45
CA VAL A 87 4.27 6.75 -2.11
C VAL A 87 5.26 5.60 -2.19
N THR A 88 6.45 5.77 -1.62
CA THR A 88 7.44 4.70 -1.55
C THR A 88 7.82 4.55 -0.09
N LYS A 89 7.61 3.38 0.50
CA LYS A 89 8.00 3.14 1.87
C LYS A 89 8.76 1.83 1.97
N THR A 90 9.79 1.83 2.82
CA THR A 90 10.52 0.62 3.15
C THR A 90 10.34 0.38 4.64
N PHE A 91 9.90 -0.83 4.98
CA PHE A 91 9.60 -1.20 6.35
C PHE A 91 10.60 -2.21 6.87
N ASN A 92 10.73 -2.29 8.18
CA ASN A 92 11.52 -3.26 8.91
C ASN A 92 13.03 -3.03 8.89
N LYS A 93 13.64 -2.88 7.73
CA LYS A 93 15.06 -2.61 7.65
C LYS A 93 15.25 -1.47 6.68
N GLN A 94 16.20 -0.58 6.96
CA GLN A 94 16.47 0.56 6.12
C GLN A 94 15.21 1.37 5.90
N ARG A 95 14.48 1.57 6.96
CA ARG A 95 13.17 2.21 6.90
C ARG A 95 13.23 3.58 6.27
N SER A 96 12.28 3.85 5.39
CA SER A 96 12.22 5.15 4.75
C SER A 96 10.83 5.41 4.25
N ALA A 97 10.52 6.66 3.99
CA ALA A 97 9.25 7.04 3.39
C ALA A 97 9.50 8.21 2.45
N HIS A 98 8.87 8.19 1.30
CA HIS A 98 8.98 9.25 0.33
C HIS A 98 7.62 9.43 -0.31
N LEU A 99 7.17 10.67 -0.43
CA LEU A 99 5.91 10.99 -1.07
C LEU A 99 6.21 12.00 -2.17
N ALA A 100 5.90 11.65 -3.41
CA ALA A 100 6.09 12.54 -4.53
C ALA A 100 4.72 12.90 -5.09
N ILE A 101 4.38 14.19 -5.10
CA ILE A 101 3.11 14.64 -5.62
C ILE A 101 3.37 15.29 -6.97
N THR A 102 2.58 14.93 -7.98
CA THR A 102 2.74 15.55 -9.30
C THR A 102 1.56 16.43 -9.63
N ARG A 103 0.40 16.24 -9.02
CA ARG A 103 -0.74 17.10 -9.20
C ARG A 103 -1.37 17.36 -7.88
N PRO A 104 -1.93 18.51 -7.65
CA PRO A 104 -2.08 19.60 -8.60
C PRO A 104 -0.80 20.40 -8.80
N LYS A 105 0.18 20.16 -7.92
CA LYS A 105 1.40 20.91 -7.98
C LYS A 105 2.50 19.97 -7.55
N VAL A 106 3.66 20.04 -8.17
CA VAL A 106 4.78 19.16 -7.87
C VAL A 106 5.32 19.46 -6.48
N ASP A 107 5.47 18.43 -5.68
CA ASP A 107 6.03 18.59 -4.34
C ASP A 107 6.59 17.24 -3.89
N ASN A 108 7.59 17.26 -3.03
CA ASN A 108 8.22 16.05 -2.56
C ASN A 108 8.46 16.11 -1.07
N TYR A 109 8.20 15.01 -0.37
CA TYR A 109 8.41 14.95 1.06
C TYR A 109 9.09 13.64 1.42
N THR A 110 9.86 13.62 2.50
CA THR A 110 10.51 12.40 2.94
C THR A 110 10.30 12.25 4.44
N GLY A 111 10.47 11.05 4.94
CA GLY A 111 10.45 10.75 6.37
C GLY A 111 9.16 11.16 7.04
N ALA A 112 9.25 11.78 8.18
CA ALA A 112 8.09 12.17 8.95
C ALA A 112 7.18 13.13 8.20
N ASP A 113 7.75 13.99 7.37
CA ASP A 113 6.94 14.91 6.59
C ASP A 113 6.13 14.14 5.56
N ALA A 114 6.71 13.12 4.93
CA ALA A 114 5.96 12.32 3.97
C ALA A 114 4.79 11.64 4.68
N GLU A 115 5.02 11.13 5.89
CA GLU A 115 3.95 10.47 6.62
C GLU A 115 2.85 11.46 6.99
N ARG A 116 3.23 12.64 7.42
CA ARG A 116 2.25 13.64 7.83
C ARG A 116 1.39 14.09 6.65
N VAL A 117 2.03 14.40 5.55
CA VAL A 117 1.30 14.91 4.39
C VAL A 117 0.40 13.82 3.80
N LEU A 118 0.89 12.59 3.72
CA LEU A 118 0.09 11.51 3.20
C LEU A 118 -1.15 11.29 4.09
N ALA A 119 -0.95 11.31 5.41
CA ALA A 119 -2.07 11.11 6.31
C ALA A 119 -3.11 12.21 6.14
N GLU A 120 -2.67 13.45 5.94
CA GLU A 120 -3.59 14.55 5.76
C GLU A 120 -4.40 14.38 4.47
N ILE A 121 -3.73 13.97 3.40
CA ILE A 121 -4.42 13.78 2.12
C ILE A 121 -5.46 12.67 2.25
N LEU A 122 -5.08 11.56 2.89
CA LEU A 122 -6.00 10.47 3.03
C LEU A 122 -7.20 10.86 3.91
N GLU A 123 -6.93 11.58 4.98
CA GLU A 123 -8.01 11.97 5.86
C GLU A 123 -8.99 12.90 5.19
N GLN A 124 -8.51 13.81 4.37
CA GLN A 124 -9.38 14.77 3.72
C GLN A 124 -10.11 14.22 2.51
N HIS A 125 -9.51 13.31 1.79
CA HIS A 125 -10.04 12.93 0.49
C HIS A 125 -10.41 11.47 0.32
N LEU A 126 -10.17 10.62 1.30
CA LEU A 126 -10.49 9.22 1.15
C LEU A 126 -11.54 8.81 2.15
N ASP A 127 -12.58 8.14 1.68
CA ASP A 127 -13.54 7.57 2.60
C ASP A 127 -12.94 6.24 3.04
N ARG A 128 -12.35 6.25 4.22
CA ARG A 128 -11.64 5.10 4.70
C ARG A 128 -12.51 3.87 4.85
N SER A 129 -13.74 4.06 5.26
CA SER A 129 -14.62 2.93 5.42
C SER A 129 -14.87 2.24 4.09
N LEU A 130 -15.09 3.01 3.05
CA LEU A 130 -15.35 2.45 1.75
C LEU A 130 -14.11 1.75 1.23
N PHE A 131 -12.96 2.36 1.43
CA PHE A 131 -11.70 1.79 0.96
C PHE A 131 -11.47 0.44 1.65
N THR A 132 -11.68 0.39 2.96
CA THR A 132 -11.47 -0.84 3.71
C THR A 132 -12.45 -1.90 3.24
N ALA A 133 -13.68 -1.53 3.00
CA ALA A 133 -14.67 -2.49 2.57
C ALA A 133 -14.30 -3.11 1.21
N LEU A 134 -13.76 -2.30 0.31
CA LEU A 134 -13.38 -2.84 -0.97
C LEU A 134 -12.25 -3.84 -0.81
N PHE A 135 -11.25 -3.51 -0.03
CA PHE A 135 -10.13 -4.39 0.17
C PHE A 135 -10.58 -5.69 0.83
N VAL A 136 -11.44 -5.60 1.77
CA VAL A 136 -11.90 -6.75 2.44
C VAL A 136 -12.71 -7.62 1.53
N ARG A 137 -13.57 -7.10 0.75
CA ARG A 137 -14.34 -7.86 -0.14
C ARG A 137 -13.49 -8.62 -1.10
N GLN A 138 -12.50 -7.99 -1.63
CA GLN A 138 -11.67 -8.68 -2.52
C GLN A 138 -10.83 -9.68 -1.83
N GLY A 139 -10.46 -9.42 -0.66
CA GLY A 139 -9.63 -10.33 0.04
C GLY A 139 -10.34 -11.48 0.52
N GLU A 140 -11.45 -11.61 0.73
CA GLU A 140 -12.08 -12.51 1.05
C GLU A 140 -12.70 -12.85 1.65
N UNK A 141 -13.31 -12.63 1.70
CA UNK A 141 -13.55 -12.85 1.98
C UNK A 141 -13.60 -13.15 2.50
N SER A 142 -13.22 -13.26 3.06
CA SER A 142 -12.81 -14.00 3.87
C SER A 142 -13.54 -13.72 5.03
N GLY A 143 -14.17 -14.41 5.45
CA GLY A 143 -14.91 -14.19 6.52
C GLY A 143 -14.42 -13.46 7.64
N GLN A 144 -13.28 -13.48 7.75
CA GLN A 144 -12.78 -12.86 8.87
C GLN A 144 -13.23 -11.50 8.98
N LEU A 145 -13.68 -10.93 8.00
CA LEU A 145 -14.07 -9.67 8.06
C LEU A 145 -15.09 -9.59 8.99
N HIS A 146 -15.84 -10.58 9.10
CA HIS A 146 -16.85 -10.44 9.91
C HIS A 146 -16.50 -10.66 11.19
N GLY A 147 -15.53 -11.21 11.32
CA GLY A 147 -15.19 -11.44 12.64
C GLY A 147 -15.01 -10.13 13.22
N CYS A 148 -14.94 -9.20 12.49
CA CYS A 148 -14.71 -7.98 13.11
C CYS A 148 -15.72 -7.43 13.70
#